data_02f40df74e8618a732eca754cb30ff84
#
_entry.id   02f40df74e8618a732eca754cb30ff84
#
_cell.length_a   1.000
_cell.length_b   1.000
_cell.length_c   1.000
_cell.angle_alpha   90.00
_cell.angle_beta   90.00
_cell.angle_gamma   90.00
#
_symmetry.space_group_name_H-M   'P 1'
#
loop_
_entity.id
_entity.type
_entity.pdbx_description
1 polymer ?
#
loop_
_entity_poly.entity_id
_entity_poly.type
_entity_poly.pdbx_seq_one_letter_code
_entity_poly.pdbx_strand_id
1 'polypeptide(L)'
;MKENGELVHFFRDKNYIMVNNDLGSGSFGKTVVLQDPFIDELFVAKKYEPYYEDDRKAFYDSFLQEIKIMHKLNHQNVVRIYNYYAYEDQYTGYILMEYIIGESLPDYLETVCTLGDYGEIDNLFVQLIDGFQYIESQGIVHR
;
A
#
# COMPACT_ATOMS: atom_id res chain seq x y z
N MET A 1 7.75 6.05 -28.10
CA MET A 1 7.24 7.36 -28.54
C MET A 1 6.10 7.73 -27.61
N LYS A 2 6.21 8.84 -26.86
CA LYS A 2 5.04 9.40 -26.16
C LYS A 2 4.29 10.20 -27.22
N GLU A 3 3.14 9.71 -27.63
CA GLU A 3 2.22 10.52 -28.42
C GLU A 3 1.88 11.77 -27.61
N ASN A 4 1.80 12.91 -28.28
CA ASN A 4 1.40 14.19 -27.70
C ASN A 4 -0.08 14.08 -27.28
N GLY A 5 -0.33 13.46 -26.12
CA GLY A 5 -1.65 13.48 -25.50
C GLY A 5 -1.92 14.87 -24.89
N GLU A 6 -3.12 15.37 -25.07
CA GLU A 6 -3.59 16.59 -24.39
C GLU A 6 -3.67 16.31 -22.88
N LEU A 7 -3.04 17.17 -22.06
CA LEU A 7 -3.13 17.10 -20.61
C LEU A 7 -4.50 17.63 -20.17
N VAL A 8 -5.32 16.72 -19.65
CA VAL A 8 -6.62 17.07 -19.07
C VAL A 8 -6.48 17.22 -17.57
N HIS A 9 -6.81 18.39 -17.04
CA HIS A 9 -6.81 18.65 -15.61
C HIS A 9 -8.18 18.33 -15.02
N PHE A 10 -8.23 17.36 -14.10
CA PHE A 10 -9.39 17.09 -13.28
C PHE A 10 -9.27 17.81 -11.95
N PHE A 11 -10.30 18.53 -11.54
CA PHE A 11 -10.40 19.04 -10.17
C PHE A 11 -10.60 17.85 -9.22
N ARG A 12 -9.55 17.48 -8.48
CA ARG A 12 -9.59 16.46 -7.45
C ARG A 12 -9.46 17.12 -6.09
N ASP A 13 -10.44 17.91 -5.72
CA ASP A 13 -10.53 18.45 -4.37
C ASP A 13 -11.23 17.39 -3.50
N LYS A 14 -10.47 16.37 -3.10
CA LYS A 14 -10.94 15.34 -2.16
C LYS A 14 -10.33 15.62 -0.80
N ASN A 15 -11.20 15.93 0.14
CA ASN A 15 -10.86 16.04 1.54
C ASN A 15 -11.09 14.69 2.23
N TYR A 16 -10.07 14.17 2.89
CA TYR A 16 -10.15 13.00 3.75
C TYR A 16 -10.11 13.42 5.21
N ILE A 17 -10.80 12.68 6.05
CA ILE A 17 -10.73 12.83 7.51
C ILE A 17 -9.65 11.88 8.02
N MET A 18 -8.67 12.37 8.77
CA MET A 18 -7.68 11.53 9.42
C MET A 18 -8.33 10.86 10.65
N VAL A 19 -8.49 9.54 10.60
CA VAL A 19 -9.10 8.74 11.68
C VAL A 19 -8.02 8.22 12.63
N ASN A 20 -6.88 7.78 12.09
CA ASN A 20 -5.73 7.35 12.87
C ASN A 20 -4.46 7.92 12.26
N ASN A 21 -3.61 8.52 13.08
CA ASN A 21 -2.40 9.19 12.61
C ASN A 21 -1.13 8.34 12.74
N ASP A 22 -1.23 7.10 13.23
CA ASP A 22 -0.10 6.20 13.40
C ASP A 22 -0.53 4.74 13.34
N LEU A 23 -0.50 4.15 12.14
CA LEU A 23 -0.58 2.70 11.94
C LEU A 23 0.80 2.03 11.98
N GLY A 24 1.84 2.82 12.15
CA GLY A 24 3.24 2.40 12.18
C GLY A 24 4.13 3.33 11.36
N SER A 25 5.31 3.59 11.89
CA SER A 25 6.39 4.29 11.19
C SER A 25 7.41 3.25 10.72
N GLY A 26 7.45 3.02 9.42
CA GLY A 26 8.47 2.18 8.77
C GLY A 26 9.65 3.03 8.29
N SER A 27 10.70 2.37 7.81
CA SER A 27 11.93 2.99 7.26
C SER A 27 11.67 3.99 6.13
N PHE A 28 10.46 4.01 5.55
CA PHE A 28 10.13 4.78 4.35
C PHE A 28 9.01 5.81 4.55
N GLY A 29 8.59 6.08 5.79
CA GLY A 29 7.61 7.12 6.04
C GLY A 29 6.47 6.74 7.00
N LYS A 30 5.51 7.64 7.12
CA LYS A 30 4.37 7.53 8.03
C LYS A 30 3.16 6.93 7.34
N THR A 31 2.48 6.01 8.03
CA THR A 31 1.24 5.39 7.57
C THR A 31 0.07 5.86 8.44
N VAL A 32 -1.01 6.32 7.80
CA VAL A 32 -2.19 6.86 8.46
C VAL A 32 -3.47 6.25 7.90
N VAL A 33 -4.53 6.23 8.71
CA VAL A 33 -5.87 5.86 8.25
C VAL A 33 -6.67 7.12 7.92
N LEU A 34 -7.24 7.13 6.74
CA LEU A 34 -8.08 8.20 6.22
C LEU A 34 -9.50 7.66 5.99
N GLN A 35 -10.49 8.50 6.22
CA GLN A 35 -11.88 8.25 5.85
C GLN A 35 -12.29 9.18 4.71
N ASP A 36 -12.88 8.63 3.66
CA ASP A 36 -13.56 9.43 2.64
C ASP A 36 -14.99 9.74 3.14
N PRO A 37 -15.32 11.00 3.43
CA PRO A 37 -16.61 11.36 4.01
C PRO A 37 -17.79 11.24 3.04
N PHE A 38 -17.53 11.08 1.74
CA PHE A 38 -18.59 10.96 0.74
C PHE A 38 -19.11 9.54 0.57
N ILE A 39 -18.23 8.56 0.76
CA ILE A 39 -18.57 7.13 0.58
C ILE A 39 -18.46 6.34 1.88
N ASP A 40 -18.05 7.01 2.97
CA ASP A 40 -17.87 6.43 4.31
C ASP A 40 -16.90 5.22 4.32
N GLU A 41 -15.89 5.25 3.46
CA GLU A 41 -14.88 4.21 3.36
C GLU A 41 -13.55 4.62 3.99
N LEU A 42 -12.86 3.63 4.57
CA LEU A 42 -11.54 3.79 5.15
C LEU A 42 -10.45 3.39 4.15
N PHE A 43 -9.37 4.16 4.15
CA PHE A 43 -8.18 3.96 3.33
C PHE A 43 -6.94 4.07 4.18
N VAL A 44 -5.88 3.40 3.75
CA VAL A 44 -4.54 3.63 4.28
C VAL A 44 -3.80 4.57 3.33
N ALA A 45 -3.24 5.64 3.87
CA ALA A 45 -2.31 6.49 3.14
C ALA A 45 -0.90 6.31 3.71
N LYS A 46 0.02 5.84 2.87
CA LYS A 46 1.43 5.72 3.20
C LYS A 46 2.19 6.88 2.56
N LYS A 47 2.76 7.75 3.40
CA LYS A 47 3.65 8.82 2.94
C LYS A 47 5.03 8.25 2.64
N TYR A 48 5.55 8.59 1.49
CA TYR A 48 6.92 8.28 1.12
C TYR A 48 7.80 9.49 1.36
N GLU A 49 8.63 9.43 2.40
CA GLU A 49 9.51 10.50 2.83
C GLU A 49 10.80 9.91 3.41
N PRO A 50 11.89 9.90 2.63
CA PRO A 50 13.15 9.35 3.11
C PRO A 50 13.75 10.23 4.22
N TYR A 51 14.42 9.60 5.18
CA TYR A 51 15.02 10.27 6.32
C TYR A 51 16.21 11.18 5.94
N TYR A 52 16.91 10.87 4.85
CA TYR A 52 18.13 11.60 4.44
C TYR A 52 17.85 12.44 3.19
N GLU A 53 18.22 13.74 3.27
CA GLU A 53 17.96 14.68 2.16
C GLU A 53 18.77 14.37 0.90
N ASP A 54 20.00 13.90 1.07
CA ASP A 54 20.91 13.64 -0.05
C ASP A 54 20.44 12.52 -0.98
N ASP A 55 19.62 11.60 -0.47
CA ASP A 55 19.12 10.44 -1.22
C ASP A 55 17.69 10.61 -1.74
N ARG A 56 17.03 11.75 -1.47
CA ARG A 56 15.61 11.96 -1.76
C ARG A 56 15.24 11.66 -3.21
N LYS A 57 16.05 12.09 -4.17
CA LYS A 57 15.78 11.87 -5.59
C LYS A 57 15.85 10.39 -5.96
N ALA A 58 16.87 9.68 -5.53
CA ALA A 58 17.05 8.26 -5.82
C ALA A 58 15.93 7.42 -5.21
N PHE A 59 15.51 7.77 -3.98
CA PHE A 59 14.37 7.13 -3.34
C PHE A 59 13.06 7.46 -4.04
N TYR A 60 12.86 8.70 -4.51
CA TYR A 60 11.68 9.09 -5.26
C TYR A 60 11.56 8.32 -6.59
N ASP A 61 12.66 8.14 -7.30
CA ASP A 61 12.70 7.33 -8.52
C ASP A 61 12.31 5.86 -8.22
N SER A 62 12.79 5.33 -7.09
CA SER A 62 12.40 3.99 -6.61
C SER A 62 10.93 3.90 -6.25
N PHE A 63 10.38 4.91 -5.56
CA PHE A 63 8.95 5.04 -5.25
C PHE A 63 8.09 5.03 -6.52
N LEU A 64 8.47 5.76 -7.55
CA LEU A 64 7.75 5.76 -8.83
C LEU A 64 7.79 4.40 -9.53
N GLN A 65 8.90 3.67 -9.41
CA GLN A 65 9.00 2.31 -9.96
C GLN A 65 8.11 1.33 -9.16
N GLU A 66 8.12 1.42 -7.83
CA GLU A 66 7.26 0.62 -6.96
C GLU A 66 5.78 0.82 -7.31
N ILE A 67 5.33 2.06 -7.47
CA ILE A 67 3.96 2.36 -7.88
C ILE A 67 3.60 1.73 -9.21
N LYS A 68 4.48 1.82 -10.23
CA LYS A 68 4.23 1.23 -11.56
C LYS A 68 3.99 -0.27 -11.49
N ILE A 69 4.63 -0.93 -10.54
CA ILE A 69 4.51 -2.36 -10.31
C ILE A 69 3.23 -2.64 -9.53
N MET A 70 3.09 -2.02 -8.36
CA MET A 70 1.99 -2.30 -7.43
C MET A 70 0.63 -1.92 -7.98
N HIS A 71 0.53 -0.85 -8.80
CA HIS A 71 -0.74 -0.41 -9.39
C HIS A 71 -1.35 -1.43 -10.37
N LYS A 72 -0.54 -2.34 -10.89
CA LYS A 72 -1.01 -3.41 -11.79
C LYS A 72 -1.54 -4.62 -11.04
N LEU A 73 -1.23 -4.74 -9.75
CA LEU A 73 -1.63 -5.88 -8.94
C LEU A 73 -3.11 -5.79 -8.59
N ASN A 74 -3.84 -6.87 -8.88
CA ASN A 74 -5.23 -7.02 -8.53
C ASN A 74 -5.51 -8.49 -8.21
N HIS A 75 -5.44 -8.83 -6.93
CA HIS A 75 -5.61 -10.19 -6.44
C HIS A 75 -6.17 -10.15 -5.02
N GLN A 76 -7.07 -11.10 -4.68
CA GLN A 76 -7.76 -11.12 -3.39
C GLN A 76 -6.84 -11.23 -2.17
N ASN A 77 -5.65 -11.84 -2.34
CA ASN A 77 -4.67 -12.04 -1.27
C ASN A 77 -3.50 -11.03 -1.37
N VAL A 78 -3.66 -9.94 -2.10
CA VAL A 78 -2.66 -8.87 -2.25
C VAL A 78 -3.33 -7.54 -2.03
N VAL A 79 -2.76 -6.70 -1.15
CA VAL A 79 -3.30 -5.38 -0.85
C VAL A 79 -3.46 -4.55 -2.12
N ARG A 80 -4.62 -3.93 -2.28
CA ARG A 80 -4.95 -3.14 -3.46
C ARG A 80 -4.52 -1.69 -3.29
N ILE A 81 -3.85 -1.15 -4.30
CA ILE A 81 -3.61 0.28 -4.43
C ILE A 81 -4.75 0.90 -5.23
N TYR A 82 -5.36 1.94 -4.68
CA TYR A 82 -6.42 2.70 -5.34
C TYR A 82 -5.89 3.90 -6.11
N ASN A 83 -4.92 4.61 -5.52
CA ASN A 83 -4.37 5.82 -6.13
C ASN A 83 -2.98 6.13 -5.57
N TYR A 84 -2.30 7.07 -6.22
CA TYR A 84 -1.05 7.63 -5.74
C TYR A 84 -0.99 9.12 -6.04
N TYR A 85 -0.20 9.82 -5.27
CA TYR A 85 0.06 11.26 -5.42
C TYR A 85 1.57 11.45 -5.41
N ALA A 86 2.12 11.97 -6.48
CA ALA A 86 3.55 12.18 -6.65
C ALA A 86 3.85 13.68 -6.72
N TYR A 87 4.79 14.14 -5.91
CA TYR A 87 5.22 15.54 -5.81
C TYR A 87 6.70 15.61 -6.17
N GLU A 88 6.98 15.77 -7.47
CA GLU A 88 8.33 15.77 -8.01
C GLU A 88 9.20 16.89 -7.43
N ASP A 89 8.63 18.09 -7.28
CA ASP A 89 9.35 19.27 -6.75
C ASP A 89 9.86 19.07 -5.30
N GLN A 90 9.24 18.15 -4.56
CA GLN A 90 9.56 17.87 -3.16
C GLN A 90 10.19 16.48 -2.99
N TYR A 91 10.31 15.70 -4.07
CA TYR A 91 10.73 14.30 -4.03
C TYR A 91 9.99 13.48 -2.97
N THR A 92 8.67 13.65 -2.89
CA THR A 92 7.80 12.95 -1.95
C THR A 92 6.54 12.44 -2.64
N GLY A 93 5.77 11.61 -1.97
CA GLY A 93 4.52 11.11 -2.50
C GLY A 93 3.70 10.37 -1.46
N TYR A 94 2.50 9.99 -1.87
CA TYR A 94 1.57 9.19 -1.09
C TYR A 94 1.03 8.05 -1.92
N ILE A 95 0.88 6.89 -1.32
CA ILE A 95 0.13 5.77 -1.87
C ILE A 95 -1.15 5.64 -1.06
N LEU A 96 -2.29 5.63 -1.74
CA LEU A 96 -3.60 5.35 -1.16
C LEU A 96 -3.97 3.91 -1.45
N MET A 97 -4.16 3.12 -0.40
CA MET A 97 -4.38 1.69 -0.49
C MET A 97 -5.55 1.23 0.37
N GLU A 98 -5.96 0.01 0.18
CA GLU A 98 -6.97 -0.68 0.93
C GLU A 98 -6.65 -0.67 2.44
N TYR A 99 -7.67 -0.38 3.25
CA TYR A 99 -7.61 -0.56 4.69
C TYR A 99 -8.12 -1.96 5.04
N ILE A 100 -7.21 -2.80 5.51
CA ILE A 100 -7.52 -4.17 5.91
C ILE A 100 -7.85 -4.17 7.41
N ILE A 101 -9.07 -4.59 7.71
CA ILE A 101 -9.52 -4.81 9.10
C ILE A 101 -9.08 -6.21 9.50
N GLY A 102 -8.22 -6.31 10.49
CA GLY A 102 -7.70 -7.59 10.95
C GLY A 102 -6.48 -7.42 11.84
N GLU A 103 -5.83 -8.53 12.11
CA GLU A 103 -4.60 -8.60 12.88
C GLU A 103 -3.41 -9.05 12.02
N SER A 104 -2.21 -8.82 12.51
CA SER A 104 -1.01 -9.29 11.80
C SER A 104 -0.88 -10.82 11.90
N LEU A 105 -0.19 -11.42 10.92
CA LEU A 105 0.06 -12.86 10.95
C LEU A 105 0.73 -13.35 12.24
N PRO A 106 1.73 -12.68 12.81
CA PRO A 106 2.29 -13.06 14.10
C PRO A 106 1.25 -13.07 15.23
N ASP A 107 0.43 -12.03 15.34
CA ASP A 107 -0.60 -11.92 16.39
C ASP A 107 -1.66 -13.02 16.23
N TYR A 108 -2.09 -13.28 15.00
CA TYR A 108 -3.02 -14.37 14.69
C TYR A 108 -2.46 -15.73 15.09
N LEU A 109 -1.22 -16.02 14.72
CA LEU A 109 -0.58 -17.30 15.06
C LEU A 109 -0.41 -17.47 16.57
N GLU A 110 -0.10 -16.39 17.31
CA GLU A 110 -0.02 -16.43 18.77
C GLU A 110 -1.39 -16.77 19.39
N THR A 111 -2.45 -16.16 18.87
CA THR A 111 -3.84 -16.46 19.29
C THR A 111 -4.22 -17.90 19.03
N VAL A 112 -3.99 -18.40 17.80
CA VAL A 112 -4.30 -19.78 17.41
C VAL A 112 -3.50 -20.80 18.23
N CYS A 113 -2.21 -20.58 18.44
CA CYS A 113 -1.37 -21.46 19.27
C CYS A 113 -1.86 -21.51 20.72
N THR A 114 -2.32 -20.39 21.26
CA THR A 114 -2.84 -20.30 22.64
C THR A 114 -4.16 -21.06 22.78
N LEU A 115 -5.03 -20.99 21.77
CA LEU A 115 -6.33 -21.66 21.77
C LEU A 115 -6.25 -23.14 21.36
N GLY A 116 -5.15 -23.56 20.75
CA GLY A 116 -4.96 -24.92 20.22
C GLY A 116 -5.85 -25.25 19.01
N ASP A 117 -6.35 -24.23 18.32
CA ASP A 117 -7.15 -24.38 17.09
C ASP A 117 -6.28 -24.14 15.85
N TYR A 118 -5.86 -25.22 15.23
CA TYR A 118 -4.99 -25.17 14.04
C TYR A 118 -5.77 -25.37 12.73
N GLY A 119 -7.10 -25.49 12.80
CA GLY A 119 -7.91 -25.90 11.64
C GLY A 119 -7.90 -24.92 10.47
N GLU A 120 -7.66 -23.62 10.73
CA GLU A 120 -7.63 -22.60 9.68
C GLU A 120 -6.22 -22.25 9.18
N ILE A 121 -5.17 -22.76 9.83
CA ILE A 121 -3.78 -22.43 9.45
C ILE A 121 -3.45 -22.89 8.02
N ASP A 122 -3.89 -24.09 7.65
CA ASP A 122 -3.64 -24.63 6.31
C ASP A 122 -4.28 -23.74 5.23
N ASN A 123 -5.51 -23.28 5.47
CA ASN A 123 -6.21 -22.40 4.56
C ASN A 123 -5.51 -21.03 4.43
N LEU A 124 -4.99 -20.49 5.52
CA LEU A 124 -4.20 -19.27 5.52
C LEU A 124 -2.94 -19.40 4.67
N PHE A 125 -2.19 -20.51 4.83
CA PHE A 125 -0.99 -20.77 4.05
C PHE A 125 -1.30 -20.95 2.56
N VAL A 126 -2.41 -21.59 2.21
CA VAL A 126 -2.86 -21.71 0.81
C VAL A 126 -3.10 -20.31 0.21
N GLN A 127 -3.75 -19.40 0.94
CA GLN A 127 -3.98 -18.04 0.49
C GLN A 127 -2.69 -17.24 0.35
N LEU A 128 -1.75 -17.40 1.27
CA LEU A 128 -0.42 -16.76 1.17
C LEU A 128 0.33 -17.25 -0.06
N ILE A 129 0.38 -18.56 -0.30
CA ILE A 129 1.04 -19.14 -1.48
C ILE A 129 0.40 -18.64 -2.77
N ASP A 130 -0.93 -18.58 -2.84
CA ASP A 130 -1.69 -18.09 -3.99
C ASP A 130 -1.34 -16.62 -4.29
N GLY A 131 -1.29 -15.77 -3.26
CA GLY A 131 -0.85 -14.38 -3.39
C GLY A 131 0.59 -14.25 -3.89
N PHE A 132 1.52 -15.05 -3.36
CA PHE A 132 2.92 -15.05 -3.80
C PHE A 132 3.09 -15.55 -5.23
N GLN A 133 2.40 -16.61 -5.61
CA GLN A 133 2.42 -17.14 -6.98
C GLN A 133 1.89 -16.09 -7.97
N TYR A 134 0.83 -15.36 -7.61
CA TYR A 134 0.35 -14.26 -8.42
C TYR A 134 1.40 -13.18 -8.61
N ILE A 135 2.04 -12.70 -7.52
CA ILE A 135 3.08 -11.68 -7.56
C ILE A 135 4.25 -12.13 -8.45
N GLU A 136 4.70 -13.39 -8.28
CA GLU A 136 5.76 -13.99 -9.09
C GLU A 136 5.39 -14.05 -10.58
N SER A 137 4.13 -14.42 -10.89
CA SER A 137 3.62 -14.45 -12.27
C SER A 137 3.65 -13.09 -12.96
N GLN A 138 3.63 -12.01 -12.19
CA GLN A 138 3.78 -10.63 -12.68
C GLN A 138 5.26 -10.20 -12.83
N GLY A 139 6.20 -11.11 -12.59
CA GLY A 139 7.64 -10.84 -12.67
C GLY A 139 8.18 -10.01 -11.49
N ILE A 140 7.46 -10.02 -10.36
CA ILE A 140 7.81 -9.24 -9.17
C ILE A 140 8.39 -10.19 -8.12
N VAL A 141 9.52 -9.79 -7.52
CA VAL A 141 10.12 -10.50 -6.38
C VAL A 141 9.80 -9.73 -5.11
N HIS A 142 9.08 -10.37 -4.20
CA HIS A 142 8.84 -9.85 -2.86
C HIS A 142 10.13 -9.98 -2.04
N ARG A 143 10.67 -8.88 -1.60
CA ARG A 143 11.92 -8.82 -0.81
C ARG A 143 11.65 -8.56 0.66
#